data_87263afecaf90b805e1080f38618d0a8
#
_entry.id   87263afecaf90b805e1080f38618d0a8
#
_cell.length_a   1.000
_cell.length_b   1.000
_cell.length_c   1.000
_cell.angle_alpha   90.00
_cell.angle_beta   90.00
_cell.angle_gamma   90.00
#
_symmetry.space_group_name_H-M   'P 1'
#
loop_
_entity.id
_entity.type
_entity.pdbx_description
1 polymer ?
#
loop_
_entity_poly.entity_id
_entity_poly.type
_entity_poly.pdbx_seq_one_letter_code
_entity_poly.pdbx_strand_id
1 'polypeptide(L)'
;MKKTLLATIIAVAAASGPSHAQQNITKDQLIGSWKVLNLKATTGNKVTYPLGEQVAGYVTVTSTRFWLLFVDATRKAAAPALTDAEAIAMMKTQVAWTGKYTTAEQTGEGIKLTAHVDAASSQAIFDTDRVYFIRVDGDKMKVKSPGVIVPMTGATSIVEFELVKAD
;
A
#
# COMPACT_ATOMS: atom_id res chain seq x y z
N MET A 1 1.42 76.20 8.86
CA MET A 1 1.09 74.93 9.53
C MET A 1 1.28 73.82 8.50
N LYS A 2 2.41 73.09 8.59
CA LYS A 2 2.75 71.94 7.68
C LYS A 2 2.36 70.66 8.37
N LYS A 3 1.42 69.91 7.78
CA LYS A 3 1.00 68.56 8.24
C LYS A 3 1.87 67.53 7.55
N THR A 4 2.69 66.84 8.35
CA THR A 4 3.50 65.72 7.89
C THR A 4 2.66 64.43 7.99
N LEU A 5 2.43 63.79 6.86
CA LEU A 5 1.80 62.46 6.80
C LEU A 5 2.88 61.40 7.02
N LEU A 6 2.77 60.63 8.07
CA LEU A 6 3.59 59.42 8.32
C LEU A 6 2.95 58.23 7.61
N ALA A 7 3.61 57.68 6.59
CA ALA A 7 3.20 56.47 5.92
C ALA A 7 3.79 55.25 6.63
N THR A 8 2.94 54.45 7.26
CA THR A 8 3.32 53.18 7.91
C THR A 8 3.36 52.07 6.85
N ILE A 9 4.57 51.58 6.55
CA ILE A 9 4.77 50.44 5.67
C ILE A 9 4.60 49.16 6.52
N ILE A 10 3.52 48.42 6.29
CA ILE A 10 3.31 47.08 6.86
C ILE A 10 4.06 46.07 5.98
N ALA A 11 5.19 45.56 6.48
CA ALA A 11 5.90 44.44 5.84
C ALA A 11 5.15 43.14 6.16
N VAL A 12 4.47 42.56 5.18
CA VAL A 12 3.89 41.21 5.26
C VAL A 12 5.04 40.22 5.06
N ALA A 13 5.52 39.63 6.13
CA ALA A 13 6.43 38.48 6.05
C ALA A 13 5.65 37.27 5.59
N ALA A 14 5.82 36.89 4.33
CA ALA A 14 5.31 35.61 3.81
C ALA A 14 6.10 34.49 4.50
N ALA A 15 5.46 33.79 5.45
CA ALA A 15 5.99 32.56 6.03
C ALA A 15 5.95 31.47 4.94
N SER A 16 7.05 31.31 4.20
CA SER A 16 7.28 30.13 3.38
C SER A 16 7.46 28.92 4.30
N GLY A 17 6.36 28.19 4.54
CA GLY A 17 6.43 26.88 5.19
C GLY A 17 7.35 25.93 4.40
N PRO A 18 7.98 24.95 5.06
CA PRO A 18 8.86 24.01 4.38
C PRO A 18 8.03 23.27 3.31
N SER A 19 8.29 23.58 2.03
CA SER A 19 7.82 22.76 0.95
C SER A 19 8.53 21.41 1.11
N HIS A 20 7.79 20.37 1.54
CA HIS A 20 8.30 19.01 1.44
C HIS A 20 8.56 18.73 -0.05
N ALA A 21 9.80 18.91 -0.46
CA ALA A 21 10.23 18.50 -1.78
C ALA A 21 9.89 17.02 -1.90
N GLN A 22 9.04 16.68 -2.85
CA GLN A 22 8.63 15.30 -3.12
C GLN A 22 9.90 14.53 -3.48
N GLN A 23 10.39 13.71 -2.56
CA GLN A 23 11.58 12.88 -2.80
C GLN A 23 11.29 11.95 -3.96
N ASN A 24 12.15 11.98 -4.97
CA ASN A 24 12.08 11.03 -6.07
C ASN A 24 12.42 9.64 -5.53
N ILE A 25 11.40 8.79 -5.47
CA ILE A 25 11.55 7.40 -5.04
C ILE A 25 12.24 6.63 -6.17
N THR A 26 13.33 5.95 -5.85
CA THR A 26 14.03 5.07 -6.78
C THR A 26 13.55 3.63 -6.61
N LYS A 27 13.71 2.81 -7.65
CA LYS A 27 13.41 1.38 -7.61
C LYS A 27 14.17 0.66 -6.47
N ASP A 28 15.40 1.07 -6.20
CA ASP A 28 16.25 0.45 -5.17
C ASP A 28 15.70 0.65 -3.76
N GLN A 29 14.97 1.73 -3.51
CA GLN A 29 14.31 1.97 -2.22
C GLN A 29 13.17 0.98 -1.95
N LEU A 30 12.62 0.34 -2.98
CA LEU A 30 11.58 -0.68 -2.84
C LEU A 30 12.19 -2.03 -2.43
N ILE A 31 13.45 -2.31 -2.75
CA ILE A 31 14.09 -3.61 -2.55
C ILE A 31 14.24 -3.93 -1.05
N GLY A 32 13.88 -5.15 -0.69
CA GLY A 32 13.98 -5.68 0.67
C GLY A 32 12.68 -6.33 1.14
N SER A 33 12.64 -6.65 2.42
CA SER A 33 11.46 -7.21 3.09
C SER A 33 10.73 -6.12 3.88
N TRP A 34 9.42 -6.13 3.78
CA TRP A 34 8.52 -5.14 4.35
C TRP A 34 7.41 -5.84 5.13
N LYS A 35 7.30 -5.57 6.41
CA LYS A 35 6.23 -6.11 7.27
C LYS A 35 4.97 -5.27 7.10
N VAL A 36 3.82 -5.92 6.95
CA VAL A 36 2.53 -5.23 6.88
C VAL A 36 2.12 -4.72 8.26
N LEU A 37 1.63 -3.48 8.30
CA LEU A 37 1.07 -2.85 9.50
C LEU A 37 -0.46 -2.82 9.44
N ASN A 38 -1.03 -2.49 8.29
CA ASN A 38 -2.47 -2.50 8.05
C ASN A 38 -2.79 -2.78 6.59
N LEU A 39 -4.02 -3.19 6.34
CA LEU A 39 -4.60 -3.36 5.01
C LEU A 39 -6.07 -3.00 5.05
N LYS A 40 -6.47 -2.02 4.25
CA LYS A 40 -7.86 -1.58 4.14
C LYS A 40 -8.31 -1.52 2.68
N ALA A 41 -9.60 -1.65 2.47
CA ALA A 41 -10.25 -1.48 1.18
C ALA A 41 -11.38 -0.44 1.32
N THR A 42 -11.42 0.51 0.39
CA THR A 42 -12.44 1.57 0.37
C THR A 42 -13.32 1.42 -0.86
N THR A 43 -14.62 1.21 -0.64
CA THR A 43 -15.66 1.13 -1.67
C THR A 43 -16.60 2.31 -1.51
N GLY A 44 -16.57 3.28 -2.41
CA GLY A 44 -17.24 4.57 -2.19
C GLY A 44 -16.74 5.22 -0.90
N ASN A 45 -17.65 5.45 0.07
CA ASN A 45 -17.31 6.04 1.38
C ASN A 45 -17.14 5.00 2.49
N LYS A 46 -17.23 3.70 2.17
CA LYS A 46 -17.14 2.62 3.16
C LYS A 46 -15.73 2.04 3.20
N VAL A 47 -15.11 2.07 4.38
CA VAL A 47 -13.84 1.38 4.66
C VAL A 47 -14.14 0.00 5.21
N THR A 48 -13.42 -1.00 4.75
CA THR A 48 -13.46 -2.40 5.20
C THR A 48 -12.05 -2.94 5.36
N TYR A 49 -11.92 -4.00 6.14
CA TYR A 49 -10.67 -4.71 6.39
C TYR A 49 -10.80 -6.14 5.86
N PRO A 50 -10.41 -6.41 4.60
CA PRO A 50 -10.67 -7.70 3.95
C PRO A 50 -10.05 -8.92 4.64
N LEU A 51 -8.98 -8.71 5.41
CA LEU A 51 -8.29 -9.74 6.20
C LEU A 51 -8.45 -9.53 7.72
N GLY A 52 -9.49 -8.80 8.16
CA GLY A 52 -9.63 -8.40 9.55
C GLY A 52 -8.86 -7.11 9.87
N GLU A 53 -9.12 -6.54 11.04
CA GLU A 53 -8.46 -5.31 11.51
C GLU A 53 -6.98 -5.53 11.84
N GLN A 54 -6.61 -6.76 12.19
CA GLN A 54 -5.25 -7.15 12.46
C GLN A 54 -4.74 -8.02 11.32
N VAL A 55 -3.75 -7.54 10.61
CA VAL A 55 -3.11 -8.25 9.52
C VAL A 55 -1.66 -8.59 9.87
N ALA A 56 -1.21 -9.77 9.46
CA ALA A 56 0.19 -10.16 9.57
C ALA A 56 0.72 -10.61 8.20
N GLY A 57 2.01 -10.44 7.98
CA GLY A 57 2.66 -10.88 6.75
C GLY A 57 3.71 -9.92 6.25
N TYR A 58 4.20 -10.23 5.06
CA TYR A 58 5.32 -9.53 4.45
C TYR A 58 5.13 -9.33 2.96
N VAL A 59 5.75 -8.27 2.46
CA VAL A 59 6.07 -8.08 1.05
C VAL A 59 7.58 -8.16 0.92
N THR A 60 8.08 -8.99 0.01
CA THR A 60 9.50 -8.98 -0.36
C THR A 60 9.63 -8.53 -1.80
N VAL A 61 10.53 -7.59 -2.03
CA VAL A 61 10.81 -7.00 -3.33
C VAL A 61 12.28 -7.24 -3.67
N THR A 62 12.53 -7.81 -4.84
CA THR A 62 13.86 -7.93 -5.44
C THR A 62 14.01 -6.94 -6.61
N SER A 63 15.10 -6.97 -7.33
CA SER A 63 15.27 -6.12 -8.52
C SER A 63 14.29 -6.40 -9.66
N THR A 64 13.67 -7.59 -9.72
CA THR A 64 12.80 -8.01 -10.83
C THR A 64 11.47 -8.58 -10.43
N ARG A 65 11.35 -9.04 -9.19
CA ARG A 65 10.16 -9.75 -8.69
C ARG A 65 9.76 -9.22 -7.32
N PHE A 66 8.50 -9.46 -7.00
CA PHE A 66 7.98 -9.29 -5.65
C PHE A 66 7.13 -10.52 -5.30
N TRP A 67 6.90 -10.70 -4.02
CA TRP A 67 5.92 -11.62 -3.49
C TRP A 67 5.34 -11.06 -2.20
N LEU A 68 4.11 -11.38 -1.93
CA LEU A 68 3.45 -11.03 -0.68
C LEU A 68 2.67 -12.22 -0.13
N LEU A 69 2.58 -12.25 1.18
CA LEU A 69 1.66 -13.10 1.93
C LEU A 69 1.09 -12.26 3.07
N PHE A 70 -0.21 -12.07 3.08
CA PHE A 70 -0.94 -11.43 4.17
C PHE A 70 -2.00 -12.38 4.69
N VAL A 71 -2.15 -12.42 6.00
CA VAL A 71 -3.12 -13.26 6.71
C VAL A 71 -3.80 -12.46 7.81
N ASP A 72 -4.99 -12.86 8.20
CA ASP A 72 -5.62 -12.41 9.44
C ASP A 72 -4.72 -12.84 10.61
N ALA A 73 -4.24 -11.87 11.39
CA ALA A 73 -3.34 -12.12 12.52
C ALA A 73 -4.03 -12.79 13.72
N THR A 74 -5.36 -12.81 13.74
CA THR A 74 -6.14 -13.45 14.80
C THR A 74 -6.33 -14.96 14.59
N ARG A 75 -5.77 -15.52 13.49
CA ARG A 75 -5.81 -16.96 13.22
C ARG A 75 -5.25 -17.76 14.39
N LYS A 76 -6.00 -18.76 14.78
CA LYS A 76 -5.53 -19.74 15.79
C LYS A 76 -4.74 -20.85 15.08
N ALA A 77 -3.76 -21.41 15.78
CA ALA A 77 -3.12 -22.64 15.32
C ALA A 77 -4.19 -23.72 15.12
N ALA A 78 -4.17 -24.35 13.94
CA ALA A 78 -5.07 -25.45 13.66
C ALA A 78 -4.71 -26.69 14.47
N ALA A 79 -5.68 -27.55 14.74
CA ALA A 79 -5.44 -28.93 15.18
C ALA A 79 -4.56 -29.68 14.14
N PRO A 80 -3.93 -30.79 14.50
CA PRO A 80 -3.03 -31.55 13.60
C PRO A 80 -3.63 -31.90 12.23
N ALA A 81 -4.96 -31.96 12.13
CA ALA A 81 -5.68 -32.16 10.88
C ALA A 81 -6.76 -31.10 10.76
N LEU A 82 -6.76 -30.36 9.62
CA LEU A 82 -7.81 -29.40 9.29
C LEU A 82 -9.05 -30.11 8.79
N THR A 83 -10.21 -29.67 9.25
CA THR A 83 -11.47 -29.94 8.58
C THR A 83 -11.59 -29.11 7.31
N ASP A 84 -12.43 -29.52 6.36
CA ASP A 84 -12.70 -28.75 5.13
C ASP A 84 -13.21 -27.32 5.46
N ALA A 85 -14.04 -27.18 6.47
CA ALA A 85 -14.55 -25.86 6.91
C ALA A 85 -13.43 -24.95 7.40
N GLU A 86 -12.48 -25.47 8.16
CA GLU A 86 -11.30 -24.73 8.62
C GLU A 86 -10.37 -24.35 7.46
N ALA A 87 -10.13 -25.30 6.53
CA ALA A 87 -9.35 -25.02 5.34
C ALA A 87 -9.97 -23.90 4.48
N ILE A 88 -11.27 -23.92 4.28
CA ILE A 88 -12.01 -22.86 3.58
C ILE A 88 -11.90 -21.53 4.32
N ALA A 89 -12.04 -21.52 5.64
CA ALA A 89 -11.90 -20.31 6.47
C ALA A 89 -10.48 -19.72 6.36
N MET A 90 -9.47 -20.57 6.39
CA MET A 90 -8.06 -20.15 6.20
C MET A 90 -7.84 -19.54 4.82
N MET A 91 -8.35 -20.13 3.76
CA MET A 91 -8.25 -19.60 2.40
C MET A 91 -8.93 -18.22 2.27
N LYS A 92 -10.08 -18.01 2.92
CA LYS A 92 -10.81 -16.74 2.90
C LYS A 92 -10.12 -15.61 3.70
N THR A 93 -9.21 -15.95 4.60
CA THR A 93 -8.53 -15.00 5.48
C THR A 93 -7.04 -14.86 5.13
N GLN A 94 -6.68 -15.11 3.88
CA GLN A 94 -5.33 -14.88 3.35
C GLN A 94 -5.36 -14.34 1.93
N VAL A 95 -4.28 -13.68 1.57
CA VAL A 95 -3.93 -13.36 0.19
C VAL A 95 -2.45 -13.59 0.00
N ALA A 96 -2.10 -14.31 -1.04
CA ALA A 96 -0.70 -14.55 -1.41
C ALA A 96 -0.58 -14.50 -2.94
N TRP A 97 0.43 -13.80 -3.43
CA TRP A 97 0.74 -13.78 -4.85
C TRP A 97 2.15 -13.24 -5.10
N THR A 98 2.67 -13.57 -6.26
CA THR A 98 4.00 -13.15 -6.71
C THR A 98 3.97 -12.85 -8.20
N GLY A 99 4.97 -12.14 -8.67
CA GLY A 99 5.10 -11.82 -10.07
C GLY A 99 6.31 -10.96 -10.37
N LYS A 100 6.48 -10.66 -11.64
CA LYS A 100 7.44 -9.67 -12.13
C LYS A 100 6.84 -8.28 -12.03
N TYR A 101 7.66 -7.25 -11.94
CA TYR A 101 7.18 -5.88 -11.93
C TYR A 101 8.06 -4.94 -12.74
N THR A 102 7.43 -3.85 -13.17
CA THR A 102 8.09 -2.68 -13.75
C THR A 102 7.68 -1.44 -12.96
N THR A 103 8.55 -0.44 -12.96
CA THR A 103 8.23 0.88 -12.39
C THR A 103 8.21 1.91 -13.51
N ALA A 104 7.32 2.88 -13.41
CA ALA A 104 7.28 4.07 -14.26
C ALA A 104 7.69 5.29 -13.45
N GLU A 105 7.72 6.44 -14.12
CA GLU A 105 8.03 7.73 -13.49
C GLU A 105 7.12 8.03 -12.29
N GLN A 106 7.66 8.76 -11.35
CA GLN A 106 6.95 9.21 -10.17
C GLN A 106 5.87 10.23 -10.54
N THR A 107 4.72 10.04 -9.97
CA THR A 107 3.56 10.95 -10.07
C THR A 107 3.28 11.61 -8.72
N GLY A 108 2.30 12.52 -8.68
CA GLY A 108 1.80 13.07 -7.41
C GLY A 108 1.25 12.01 -6.43
N GLU A 109 0.91 10.81 -6.91
CA GLU A 109 0.45 9.69 -6.09
C GLU A 109 1.59 8.78 -5.59
N GLY A 110 2.79 8.90 -6.14
CA GLY A 110 3.97 8.09 -5.85
C GLY A 110 4.56 7.47 -7.12
N ILE A 111 5.50 6.53 -6.96
CA ILE A 111 6.02 5.74 -8.08
C ILE A 111 4.96 4.73 -8.51
N LYS A 112 4.63 4.72 -9.80
CA LYS A 112 3.73 3.71 -10.37
C LYS A 112 4.49 2.41 -10.56
N LEU A 113 3.98 1.33 -9.95
CA LEU A 113 4.45 -0.03 -10.15
C LEU A 113 3.37 -0.83 -10.87
N THR A 114 3.74 -1.50 -11.95
CA THR A 114 2.88 -2.47 -12.63
C THR A 114 3.43 -3.86 -12.39
N ALA A 115 2.64 -4.72 -11.79
CA ALA A 115 2.98 -6.08 -11.42
C ALA A 115 2.20 -7.07 -12.29
N HIS A 116 2.89 -7.95 -13.00
CA HIS A 116 2.29 -9.09 -13.68
C HIS A 116 2.32 -10.29 -12.74
N VAL A 117 1.13 -10.75 -12.33
CA VAL A 117 0.98 -11.83 -11.33
C VAL A 117 1.06 -13.18 -12.02
N ASP A 118 2.12 -13.93 -11.76
CA ASP A 118 2.35 -15.24 -12.39
C ASP A 118 2.11 -16.45 -11.44
N ALA A 119 1.85 -16.18 -10.13
CA ALA A 119 1.33 -17.16 -9.19
C ALA A 119 0.51 -16.47 -8.09
N ALA A 120 -0.63 -17.05 -7.72
CA ALA A 120 -1.53 -16.48 -6.74
C ALA A 120 -2.36 -17.53 -6.01
N SER A 121 -2.76 -17.22 -4.77
CA SER A 121 -3.72 -18.02 -4.00
C SER A 121 -5.17 -17.85 -4.47
N SER A 122 -5.44 -16.89 -5.36
CA SER A 122 -6.76 -16.61 -5.91
C SER A 122 -6.73 -16.60 -7.43
N GLN A 123 -7.60 -17.35 -8.06
CA GLN A 123 -7.76 -17.37 -9.52
C GLN A 123 -8.10 -15.99 -10.09
N ALA A 124 -8.79 -15.14 -9.32
CA ALA A 124 -9.21 -13.80 -9.77
C ALA A 124 -8.05 -12.82 -10.00
N ILE A 125 -6.84 -13.13 -9.50
CA ILE A 125 -5.65 -12.28 -9.66
C ILE A 125 -4.52 -12.98 -10.42
N PHE A 126 -4.64 -14.30 -10.66
CA PHE A 126 -3.68 -15.06 -11.45
C PHE A 126 -3.68 -14.59 -12.92
N ASP A 127 -2.50 -14.45 -13.51
CA ASP A 127 -2.27 -14.01 -14.89
C ASP A 127 -2.91 -12.64 -15.19
N THR A 128 -2.83 -11.72 -14.23
CA THR A 128 -3.35 -10.34 -14.39
C THR A 128 -2.27 -9.30 -14.08
N ASP A 129 -2.43 -8.13 -14.69
CA ASP A 129 -1.64 -6.95 -14.34
C ASP A 129 -2.30 -6.18 -13.19
N ARG A 130 -1.49 -5.84 -12.20
CA ARG A 130 -1.87 -5.04 -11.05
C ARG A 130 -1.07 -3.76 -11.00
N VAL A 131 -1.77 -2.64 -10.86
CA VAL A 131 -1.15 -1.32 -10.75
C VAL A 131 -1.17 -0.87 -9.29
N TYR A 132 -0.06 -0.31 -8.83
CA TYR A 132 0.06 0.29 -7.52
C TYR A 132 0.78 1.63 -7.61
N PHE A 133 0.43 2.54 -6.71
CA PHE A 133 1.17 3.77 -6.44
C PHE A 133 1.86 3.61 -5.09
N ILE A 134 3.17 3.79 -5.07
CA ILE A 134 4.00 3.51 -3.90
C ILE A 134 4.70 4.78 -3.47
N ARG A 135 4.62 5.07 -2.18
CA ARG A 135 5.40 6.11 -1.49
C ARG A 135 6.30 5.46 -0.46
N VAL A 136 7.55 5.87 -0.43
CA VAL A 136 8.53 5.46 0.59
C VAL A 136 8.98 6.69 1.34
N ASP A 137 8.99 6.59 2.66
CA ASP A 137 9.48 7.63 3.57
C ASP A 137 10.28 6.94 4.67
N GLY A 138 11.60 6.96 4.52
CA GLY A 138 12.53 6.24 5.38
C GLY A 138 12.26 4.74 5.38
N ASP A 139 11.90 4.20 6.54
CA ASP A 139 11.58 2.80 6.77
C ASP A 139 10.09 2.45 6.53
N LYS A 140 9.29 3.40 6.07
CA LYS A 140 7.85 3.23 5.84
C LYS A 140 7.52 3.23 4.36
N MET A 141 6.61 2.36 3.97
CA MET A 141 6.07 2.29 2.61
C MET A 141 4.53 2.32 2.67
N LYS A 142 3.94 3.19 1.85
CA LYS A 142 2.49 3.21 1.61
C LYS A 142 2.23 2.76 0.20
N VAL A 143 1.30 1.84 0.05
CA VAL A 143 0.91 1.26 -1.24
C VAL A 143 -0.59 1.48 -1.42
N LYS A 144 -0.96 2.02 -2.58
CA LYS A 144 -2.35 2.27 -2.97
C LYS A 144 -2.61 1.69 -4.35
N SER A 145 -3.70 0.94 -4.50
CA SER A 145 -4.18 0.53 -5.82
C SER A 145 -5.14 1.58 -6.40
N PRO A 146 -5.31 1.66 -7.71
CA PRO A 146 -6.55 2.17 -8.30
C PRO A 146 -7.73 1.29 -7.90
N GLY A 147 -8.93 1.58 -8.38
CA GLY A 147 -10.09 0.70 -8.17
C GLY A 147 -9.83 -0.70 -8.73
N VAL A 148 -9.79 -1.70 -7.85
CA VAL A 148 -9.55 -3.11 -8.19
C VAL A 148 -10.63 -3.99 -7.57
N ILE A 149 -10.94 -5.11 -8.22
CA ILE A 149 -11.81 -6.13 -7.61
C ILE A 149 -11.05 -6.80 -6.47
N VAL A 150 -11.60 -6.72 -5.26
CA VAL A 150 -11.08 -7.42 -4.08
C VAL A 150 -11.65 -8.83 -4.05
N PRO A 151 -10.83 -9.89 -4.20
CA PRO A 151 -11.31 -11.27 -4.36
C PRO A 151 -12.22 -11.75 -3.21
N MET A 152 -11.93 -11.34 -1.98
CA MET A 152 -12.69 -11.75 -0.80
C MET A 152 -14.10 -11.14 -0.73
N THR A 153 -14.32 -9.99 -1.36
CA THR A 153 -15.59 -9.26 -1.30
C THR A 153 -16.31 -9.16 -2.64
N GLY A 154 -15.60 -9.37 -3.76
CA GLY A 154 -16.09 -9.17 -5.13
C GLY A 154 -16.34 -7.68 -5.48
N ALA A 155 -16.09 -6.75 -4.56
CA ALA A 155 -16.33 -5.33 -4.77
C ALA A 155 -15.14 -4.63 -5.42
N THR A 156 -15.41 -3.65 -6.30
CA THR A 156 -14.37 -2.74 -6.79
C THR A 156 -14.03 -1.74 -5.70
N SER A 157 -12.81 -1.77 -5.24
CA SER A 157 -12.33 -0.97 -4.10
C SER A 157 -10.95 -0.41 -4.36
N ILE A 158 -10.63 0.71 -3.74
CA ILE A 158 -9.25 1.17 -3.59
C ILE A 158 -8.66 0.41 -2.41
N VAL A 159 -7.58 -0.33 -2.66
CA VAL A 159 -6.85 -1.07 -1.62
C VAL A 159 -5.63 -0.27 -1.20
N GLU A 160 -5.47 -0.07 0.09
CA GLU A 160 -4.32 0.61 0.67
C GLU A 160 -3.71 -0.27 1.76
N PHE A 161 -2.39 -0.35 1.79
CA PHE A 161 -1.66 -0.99 2.88
C PHE A 161 -0.40 -0.22 3.23
N GLU A 162 -0.07 -0.25 4.50
CA GLU A 162 1.12 0.36 5.07
C GLU A 162 2.08 -0.72 5.51
N LEU A 163 3.34 -0.49 5.23
CA LEU A 163 4.43 -1.41 5.49
C LEU A 163 5.54 -0.69 6.24
N VAL A 164 6.30 -1.45 7.02
CA VAL A 164 7.56 -0.99 7.62
C VAL A 164 8.68 -1.93 7.19
N LYS A 165 9.87 -1.39 6.98
CA LYS A 165 11.04 -2.18 6.63
C LYS A 165 11.24 -3.25 7.70
N ALA A 166 11.33 -4.50 7.28
CA ALA A 166 11.77 -5.59 8.13
C ALA A 166 13.30 -5.66 8.06
N ASP A 167 13.92 -5.96 9.16
CA ASP A 167 15.38 -6.00 9.33
C ASP A 167 16.07 -6.88 8.29
#